data_c69910278547b13edf334091122a6245
#
_entry.id   c69910278547b13edf334091122a6245
#
_cell.length_a   1.000
_cell.length_b   1.000
_cell.length_c   1.000
_cell.angle_alpha   90.00
_cell.angle_beta   90.00
_cell.angle_gamma   90.00
#
_symmetry.space_group_name_H-M   'P 1'
#
loop_
_entity.id
_entity.type
_entity.pdbx_description
1 polymer ?
#
loop_
_entity_poly.entity_id
_entity_poly.type
_entity_poly.pdbx_seq_one_letter_code
_entity_poly.pdbx_strand_id
1 'polypeptide(L)'
;MFKALNNCSFFNHLRRGRKKMAEKSKILIIGGTGYIGKFIVEAGAKSGHPTFLLVREATLSDPAKAPLIESFKKSGVTLIIGDLYDHASLVKAFKQVDVVISTVGHNQLGDQGKIIAAIKEAGNIKKFYPSEFGNDVDRTNAVEPAKTAFAIKAQIRRAIEAEGIPHTYVSSNCFAGYFLPTLAQPSGSAPPRDKVVILGDGNAKGITHICCFCFQIIHPF
;
A
#
# COMPACT_ATOMS: atom_id res chain seq x y z
N MET A 1 -5.48 -29.27 -37.60
CA MET A 1 -6.90 -29.64 -37.47
C MET A 1 -7.26 -29.49 -35.99
N PHE A 2 -7.49 -28.27 -35.53
CA PHE A 2 -7.96 -27.96 -34.18
C PHE A 2 -9.25 -27.16 -34.30
N LYS A 3 -10.38 -27.86 -34.14
CA LYS A 3 -11.71 -27.25 -34.04
C LYS A 3 -12.09 -27.11 -32.56
N ALA A 4 -12.28 -25.88 -32.15
CA ALA A 4 -13.31 -25.35 -31.27
C ALA A 4 -13.77 -26.18 -30.05
N LEU A 5 -13.57 -25.63 -28.88
CA LEU A 5 -14.48 -25.77 -27.75
C LEU A 5 -14.93 -24.34 -27.32
N ASN A 6 -15.81 -23.75 -28.12
CA ASN A 6 -16.69 -22.66 -27.70
C ASN A 6 -17.96 -23.32 -27.15
N ASN A 7 -18.04 -23.54 -25.85
CA ASN A 7 -19.30 -23.68 -25.13
C ASN A 7 -19.02 -23.61 -23.62
N CYS A 8 -18.79 -22.41 -23.13
CA CYS A 8 -18.87 -22.12 -21.70
C CYS A 8 -20.17 -21.35 -21.45
N SER A 9 -21.30 -22.05 -21.58
CA SER A 9 -22.65 -21.58 -21.27
C SER A 9 -22.85 -21.30 -19.78
N PHE A 10 -21.86 -21.60 -18.94
CA PHE A 10 -21.95 -21.46 -17.49
C PHE A 10 -21.74 -20.02 -17.00
N PHE A 11 -21.12 -19.17 -17.82
CA PHE A 11 -20.84 -17.76 -17.44
C PHE A 11 -21.98 -16.79 -17.68
N ASN A 12 -23.03 -17.17 -18.40
CA ASN A 12 -24.13 -16.26 -18.74
C ASN A 12 -25.25 -16.16 -17.69
N HIS A 13 -25.28 -17.03 -16.69
CA HIS A 13 -26.34 -17.03 -15.66
C HIS A 13 -26.07 -16.12 -14.46
N LEU A 14 -24.83 -15.65 -14.27
CA LEU A 14 -24.44 -14.76 -13.18
C LEU A 14 -24.53 -13.25 -13.52
N ARG A 15 -24.96 -12.89 -14.71
CA ARG A 15 -24.98 -11.48 -15.18
C ARG A 15 -26.32 -10.77 -15.07
N ARG A 16 -27.33 -11.32 -14.46
CA ARG A 16 -28.67 -10.67 -14.32
C ARG A 16 -29.03 -10.20 -12.90
N GLY A 17 -28.07 -9.94 -12.02
CA GLY A 17 -28.29 -9.03 -10.92
C GLY A 17 -28.02 -7.61 -11.41
N ARG A 18 -28.99 -6.68 -11.33
CA ARG A 18 -28.73 -5.25 -11.51
C ARG A 18 -27.56 -4.89 -10.60
N LYS A 19 -26.39 -4.68 -11.18
CA LYS A 19 -25.23 -4.12 -10.50
C LYS A 19 -25.66 -2.69 -10.11
N LYS A 20 -26.17 -2.52 -8.89
CA LYS A 20 -26.31 -1.20 -8.28
C LYS A 20 -24.92 -0.61 -8.43
N MET A 21 -24.77 0.47 -9.19
CA MET A 21 -23.45 1.12 -9.31
C MET A 21 -22.98 1.37 -7.90
N ALA A 22 -21.97 0.63 -7.46
CA ALA A 22 -21.44 0.79 -6.14
C ALA A 22 -20.96 2.25 -6.04
N GLU A 23 -21.44 2.94 -5.03
CA GLU A 23 -21.02 4.31 -4.77
C GLU A 23 -19.50 4.33 -4.65
N LYS A 24 -18.84 5.21 -5.41
CA LYS A 24 -17.38 5.27 -5.45
C LYS A 24 -16.85 5.75 -4.12
N SER A 25 -16.11 4.90 -3.42
CA SER A 25 -15.49 5.26 -2.15
C SER A 25 -14.43 6.34 -2.34
N LYS A 26 -14.37 7.28 -1.41
CA LYS A 26 -13.32 8.30 -1.33
C LYS A 26 -12.11 7.69 -0.64
N ILE A 27 -10.95 7.70 -1.30
CA ILE A 27 -9.72 7.02 -0.85
C ILE A 27 -8.69 8.06 -0.47
N LEU A 28 -8.16 8.00 0.74
CA LEU A 28 -7.01 8.79 1.19
C LEU A 28 -5.76 7.92 1.26
N ILE A 29 -4.69 8.38 0.64
CA ILE A 29 -3.39 7.73 0.72
C ILE A 29 -2.43 8.58 1.57
N ILE A 30 -1.78 7.94 2.56
CA ILE A 30 -0.70 8.50 3.38
C ILE A 30 0.62 7.93 2.88
N GLY A 31 1.63 8.79 2.68
CA GLY A 31 2.93 8.35 2.15
C GLY A 31 2.96 8.16 0.64
N GLY A 32 1.99 8.72 -0.11
CA GLY A 32 1.84 8.53 -1.55
C GLY A 32 2.96 9.08 -2.42
N THR A 33 3.93 9.83 -1.87
CA THR A 33 5.15 10.24 -2.60
C THR A 33 6.31 9.24 -2.42
N GLY A 34 6.08 8.16 -1.67
CA GLY A 34 7.05 7.09 -1.44
C GLY A 34 7.14 6.09 -2.60
N TYR A 35 8.02 5.08 -2.41
CA TYR A 35 8.30 4.06 -3.44
C TYR A 35 7.05 3.30 -3.89
N ILE A 36 6.24 2.80 -2.96
CA ILE A 36 4.99 2.08 -3.25
C ILE A 36 3.84 3.06 -3.44
N GLY A 37 3.77 4.07 -2.59
CA GLY A 37 2.65 4.99 -2.51
C GLY A 37 2.31 5.67 -3.82
N LYS A 38 3.31 6.06 -4.61
CA LYS A 38 3.10 6.70 -5.92
C LYS A 38 2.27 5.84 -6.88
N PHE A 39 2.50 4.53 -6.91
CA PHE A 39 1.76 3.61 -7.76
C PHE A 39 0.33 3.41 -7.25
N ILE A 40 0.12 3.42 -5.93
CA ILE A 40 -1.21 3.31 -5.33
C ILE A 40 -2.03 4.57 -5.62
N VAL A 41 -1.43 5.76 -5.54
CA VAL A 41 -2.08 7.03 -5.90
C VAL A 41 -2.51 7.02 -7.37
N GLU A 42 -1.61 6.62 -8.28
CA GLU A 42 -1.93 6.51 -9.70
C GLU A 42 -3.05 5.49 -9.98
N ALA A 43 -3.00 4.34 -9.31
CA ALA A 43 -4.02 3.31 -9.46
C ALA A 43 -5.39 3.81 -8.94
N GLY A 44 -5.42 4.50 -7.81
CA GLY A 44 -6.61 5.14 -7.27
C GLY A 44 -7.25 6.12 -8.25
N ALA A 45 -6.45 7.03 -8.79
CA ALA A 45 -6.91 7.98 -9.79
C ALA A 45 -7.45 7.29 -11.06
N LYS A 46 -6.73 6.28 -11.57
CA LYS A 46 -7.14 5.51 -12.76
C LYS A 46 -8.40 4.67 -12.55
N SER A 47 -8.67 4.22 -11.32
CA SER A 47 -9.88 3.45 -10.99
C SER A 47 -11.16 4.30 -11.01
N GLY A 48 -11.00 5.62 -11.06
CA GLY A 48 -12.08 6.60 -11.05
C GLY A 48 -12.70 6.80 -9.67
N HIS A 49 -12.08 6.31 -8.58
CA HIS A 49 -12.42 6.68 -7.23
C HIS A 49 -11.93 8.10 -6.91
N PRO A 50 -12.70 8.94 -6.19
CA PRO A 50 -12.17 10.19 -5.65
C PRO A 50 -10.95 9.90 -4.79
N THR A 51 -9.77 10.31 -5.26
CA THR A 51 -8.48 9.97 -4.65
C THR A 51 -7.86 11.20 -4.01
N PHE A 52 -7.54 11.07 -2.75
CA PHE A 52 -6.94 12.10 -1.92
C PHE A 52 -5.53 11.67 -1.50
N LEU A 53 -4.62 12.62 -1.41
CA LEU A 53 -3.26 12.38 -0.96
C LEU A 53 -2.96 13.30 0.23
N LEU A 54 -2.61 12.72 1.38
CA LEU A 54 -2.11 13.48 2.51
C LEU A 54 -0.66 13.90 2.25
N VAL A 55 -0.39 15.19 2.27
CA VAL A 55 0.94 15.77 2.03
C VAL A 55 1.29 16.79 3.10
N ARG A 56 2.57 16.80 3.49
CA ARG A 56 3.11 17.84 4.38
C ARG A 56 3.45 19.09 3.56
N GLU A 57 3.38 20.26 4.17
CA GLU A 57 3.80 21.51 3.52
C GLU A 57 5.25 21.43 3.00
N ALA A 58 6.15 20.86 3.80
CA ALA A 58 7.53 20.62 3.38
C ALA A 58 7.66 19.75 2.12
N THR A 59 6.72 18.81 1.90
CA THR A 59 6.70 17.99 0.67
C THR A 59 6.26 18.78 -0.54
N LEU A 60 5.37 19.78 -0.37
CA LEU A 60 4.94 20.66 -1.46
C LEU A 60 6.04 21.63 -1.88
N SER A 61 6.90 22.01 -0.94
CA SER A 61 8.04 22.90 -1.16
C SER A 61 9.29 22.19 -1.67
N ASP A 62 9.29 20.85 -1.73
CA ASP A 62 10.43 20.06 -2.17
C ASP A 62 10.52 20.00 -3.71
N PRO A 63 11.54 20.63 -4.34
CA PRO A 63 11.68 20.61 -5.80
C PRO A 63 11.80 19.19 -6.39
N ALA A 64 12.35 18.24 -5.64
CA ALA A 64 12.48 16.86 -6.09
C ALA A 64 11.12 16.13 -6.17
N LYS A 65 10.13 16.59 -5.41
CA LYS A 65 8.77 16.01 -5.41
C LYS A 65 7.80 16.75 -6.32
N ALA A 66 8.13 17.97 -6.72
CA ALA A 66 7.25 18.82 -7.52
C ALA A 66 6.73 18.15 -8.81
N PRO A 67 7.55 17.49 -9.63
CA PRO A 67 7.05 16.83 -10.86
C PRO A 67 6.04 15.72 -10.56
N LEU A 68 6.25 14.95 -9.49
CA LEU A 68 5.34 13.88 -9.07
C LEU A 68 4.01 14.45 -8.57
N ILE A 69 4.06 15.49 -7.74
CA ILE A 69 2.86 16.17 -7.22
C ILE A 69 2.03 16.75 -8.35
N GLU A 70 2.66 17.41 -9.33
CA GLU A 70 1.96 17.95 -10.50
C GLU A 70 1.34 16.83 -11.37
N SER A 71 2.01 15.70 -11.52
CA SER A 71 1.45 14.53 -12.19
C SER A 71 0.18 14.04 -11.49
N PHE A 72 0.18 13.98 -10.17
CA PHE A 72 -1.00 13.60 -9.39
C PHE A 72 -2.16 14.58 -9.55
N LYS A 73 -1.90 15.89 -9.47
CA LYS A 73 -2.93 16.91 -9.71
C LYS A 73 -3.54 16.77 -11.12
N LYS A 74 -2.71 16.58 -12.15
CA LYS A 74 -3.18 16.35 -13.52
C LYS A 74 -4.03 15.09 -13.67
N SER A 75 -3.80 14.09 -12.84
CA SER A 75 -4.59 12.86 -12.79
C SER A 75 -5.87 12.98 -11.94
N GLY A 76 -6.20 14.18 -11.44
CA GLY A 76 -7.41 14.42 -10.65
C GLY A 76 -7.28 14.06 -9.16
N VAL A 77 -6.07 13.87 -8.66
CA VAL A 77 -5.84 13.63 -7.21
C VAL A 77 -5.96 14.93 -6.43
N THR A 78 -6.76 14.90 -5.37
CA THR A 78 -6.92 16.03 -4.45
C THR A 78 -5.88 15.97 -3.34
N LEU A 79 -5.11 17.03 -3.15
CA LEU A 79 -4.14 17.12 -2.06
C LEU A 79 -4.82 17.62 -0.79
N ILE A 80 -4.56 16.97 0.34
CA ILE A 80 -4.93 17.41 1.68
C ILE A 80 -3.64 17.70 2.44
N ILE A 81 -3.51 18.92 2.94
CA ILE A 81 -2.37 19.30 3.77
C ILE A 81 -2.59 18.71 5.16
N GLY A 82 -1.59 18.00 5.67
CA GLY A 82 -1.61 17.42 7.00
C GLY A 82 -0.32 16.67 7.31
N ASP A 83 -0.13 16.35 8.57
CA ASP A 83 1.05 15.63 9.06
C ASP A 83 0.62 14.44 9.92
N LEU A 84 1.38 13.35 9.82
CA LEU A 84 1.21 12.16 10.66
C LEU A 84 1.32 12.49 12.16
N TYR A 85 2.05 13.53 12.50
CA TYR A 85 2.29 13.99 13.87
C TYR A 85 1.31 15.09 14.33
N ASP A 86 0.42 15.54 13.45
CA ASP A 86 -0.68 16.44 13.79
C ASP A 86 -2.01 15.69 13.77
N HIS A 87 -2.45 15.29 14.97
CA HIS A 87 -3.67 14.51 15.18
C HIS A 87 -4.91 15.21 14.62
N ALA A 88 -5.03 16.52 14.85
CA ALA A 88 -6.19 17.29 14.38
C ALA A 88 -6.27 17.32 12.85
N SER A 89 -5.13 17.47 12.16
CA SER A 89 -5.09 17.43 10.70
C SER A 89 -5.47 16.06 10.15
N LEU A 90 -5.05 14.96 10.81
CA LEU A 90 -5.43 13.59 10.43
C LEU A 90 -6.95 13.38 10.56
N VAL A 91 -7.53 13.74 11.71
CA VAL A 91 -8.98 13.60 11.95
C VAL A 91 -9.78 14.42 10.93
N LYS A 92 -9.36 15.65 10.65
CA LYS A 92 -9.99 16.50 9.63
C LYS A 92 -9.92 15.88 8.23
N ALA A 93 -8.80 15.26 7.88
CA ALA A 93 -8.64 14.56 6.60
C ALA A 93 -9.52 13.31 6.54
N PHE A 94 -9.55 12.51 7.59
CA PHE A 94 -10.30 11.25 7.64
C PHE A 94 -11.81 11.45 7.59
N LYS A 95 -12.34 12.52 8.19
CA LYS A 95 -13.77 12.87 8.09
C LYS A 95 -14.27 13.11 6.67
N GLN A 96 -13.36 13.31 5.70
CA GLN A 96 -13.70 13.59 4.29
C GLN A 96 -13.72 12.33 3.41
N VAL A 97 -13.26 11.18 3.92
CA VAL A 97 -12.99 9.98 3.12
C VAL A 97 -13.61 8.73 3.74
N ASP A 98 -13.69 7.67 2.97
CA ASP A 98 -14.25 6.38 3.38
C ASP A 98 -13.16 5.33 3.66
N VAL A 99 -12.04 5.45 2.95
CA VAL A 99 -10.97 4.45 2.94
C VAL A 99 -9.65 5.17 3.18
N VAL A 100 -8.83 4.61 4.07
CA VAL A 100 -7.47 5.08 4.35
C VAL A 100 -6.47 4.00 3.96
N ILE A 101 -5.47 4.37 3.18
CA ILE A 101 -4.34 3.51 2.80
C ILE A 101 -3.06 4.15 3.31
N SER A 102 -2.38 3.49 4.24
CA SER A 102 -1.09 3.91 4.75
C SER A 102 0.03 3.24 3.98
N THR A 103 0.94 4.03 3.43
CA THR A 103 2.18 3.57 2.78
C THR A 103 3.40 4.24 3.40
N VAL A 104 3.34 4.44 4.72
CA VAL A 104 4.45 5.04 5.47
C VAL A 104 5.70 4.15 5.40
N GLY A 105 6.86 4.80 5.41
CA GLY A 105 8.15 4.12 5.32
C GLY A 105 8.52 3.38 6.60
N HIS A 106 9.64 2.64 6.52
CA HIS A 106 10.14 1.80 7.62
C HIS A 106 10.27 2.57 8.95
N ASN A 107 10.80 3.78 8.92
CA ASN A 107 11.02 4.60 10.11
C ASN A 107 9.73 5.06 10.80
N GLN A 108 8.59 5.00 10.12
CA GLN A 108 7.29 5.45 10.64
C GLN A 108 6.32 4.29 10.86
N LEU A 109 6.78 3.06 10.83
CA LEU A 109 5.91 1.89 11.03
C LEU A 109 5.20 1.94 12.39
N GLY A 110 5.92 2.27 13.47
CA GLY A 110 5.35 2.40 14.80
C GLY A 110 4.38 3.57 14.96
N ASP A 111 4.58 4.64 14.16
CA ASP A 111 3.73 5.83 14.21
C ASP A 111 2.31 5.59 13.63
N GLN A 112 2.06 4.43 13.02
CA GLN A 112 0.72 4.07 12.56
C GLN A 112 -0.32 4.01 13.70
N GLY A 113 0.12 3.90 14.96
CA GLY A 113 -0.75 4.09 16.12
C GLY A 113 -1.47 5.44 16.12
N LYS A 114 -0.85 6.50 15.61
CA LYS A 114 -1.47 7.83 15.46
C LYS A 114 -2.58 7.82 14.40
N ILE A 115 -2.39 7.06 13.32
CA ILE A 115 -3.43 6.85 12.29
C ILE A 115 -4.61 6.11 12.89
N ILE A 116 -4.36 5.04 13.66
CA ILE A 116 -5.41 4.25 14.34
C ILE A 116 -6.25 5.14 15.26
N ALA A 117 -5.60 5.94 16.10
CA ALA A 117 -6.28 6.86 17.01
C ALA A 117 -7.15 7.88 16.25
N ALA A 118 -6.63 8.46 15.16
CA ALA A 118 -7.37 9.42 14.35
C ALA A 118 -8.53 8.77 13.57
N ILE A 119 -8.39 7.53 13.10
CA ILE A 119 -9.48 6.76 12.47
C ILE A 119 -10.61 6.52 13.48
N LYS A 120 -10.27 6.14 14.71
CA LYS A 120 -11.23 5.91 15.78
C LYS A 120 -12.02 7.18 16.09
N GLU A 121 -11.35 8.31 16.23
CA GLU A 121 -11.99 9.60 16.49
C GLU A 121 -12.84 10.08 15.31
N ALA A 122 -12.39 9.88 14.08
CA ALA A 122 -13.16 10.25 12.89
C ALA A 122 -14.47 9.45 12.78
N GLY A 123 -14.45 8.16 13.09
CA GLY A 123 -15.61 7.28 13.24
C GLY A 123 -16.35 6.89 11.94
N ASN A 124 -15.88 7.38 10.78
CA ASN A 124 -16.54 7.21 9.48
C ASN A 124 -15.78 6.31 8.51
N ILE A 125 -14.59 5.84 8.89
CA ILE A 125 -13.74 5.05 7.99
C ILE A 125 -14.30 3.64 7.83
N LYS A 126 -14.63 3.28 6.60
CA LYS A 126 -15.20 1.98 6.23
C LYS A 126 -14.13 0.90 6.04
N LYS A 127 -12.87 1.31 5.74
CA LYS A 127 -11.78 0.38 5.50
C LYS A 127 -10.42 1.04 5.71
N PHE A 128 -9.55 0.36 6.43
CA PHE A 128 -8.16 0.77 6.63
C PHE A 128 -7.20 -0.28 6.04
N TYR A 129 -6.21 0.18 5.31
CA TYR A 129 -5.09 -0.61 4.82
C TYR A 129 -3.81 -0.08 5.48
N PRO A 130 -3.29 -0.75 6.52
CA PRO A 130 -2.04 -0.34 7.15
C PRO A 130 -0.84 -0.57 6.22
N SER A 131 0.29 0.04 6.55
CA SER A 131 1.54 -0.12 5.78
C SER A 131 2.16 -1.49 6.01
N GLU A 132 1.58 -2.47 5.34
CA GLU A 132 2.04 -3.85 5.29
C GLU A 132 2.93 -4.07 4.07
N PHE A 133 2.39 -4.29 2.92
CA PHE A 133 3.05 -4.40 1.60
C PHE A 133 4.38 -5.14 1.61
N GLY A 134 4.48 -6.19 2.40
CA GLY A 134 5.67 -7.01 2.58
C GLY A 134 5.27 -8.41 2.99
N ASN A 135 6.12 -9.06 3.78
CA ASN A 135 5.87 -10.41 4.27
C ASN A 135 4.67 -10.45 5.22
N ASP A 136 4.00 -11.59 5.29
CA ASP A 136 3.02 -11.84 6.34
C ASP A 136 3.76 -12.04 7.67
N VAL A 137 3.71 -11.00 8.50
CA VAL A 137 4.51 -10.93 9.73
C VAL A 137 4.05 -11.91 10.82
N ASP A 138 2.81 -12.38 10.75
CA ASP A 138 2.29 -13.41 11.67
C ASP A 138 2.71 -14.83 11.26
N ARG A 139 3.27 -15.00 10.05
CA ARG A 139 3.68 -16.30 9.50
C ARG A 139 5.17 -16.39 9.15
N THR A 140 5.96 -15.42 9.56
CA THR A 140 7.38 -15.33 9.19
C THR A 140 8.27 -15.46 10.40
N ASN A 141 9.24 -16.39 10.35
CA ASN A 141 10.29 -16.56 11.33
C ASN A 141 11.52 -15.74 10.92
N ALA A 142 11.42 -14.41 11.02
CA ALA A 142 12.51 -13.53 10.65
C ALA A 142 13.58 -13.46 11.76
N VAL A 143 14.84 -13.28 11.34
CA VAL A 143 15.97 -12.92 12.20
C VAL A 143 16.23 -11.42 12.16
N GLU A 144 17.05 -10.91 13.08
CA GLU A 144 17.41 -9.48 13.05
C GLU A 144 18.21 -9.13 11.77
N PRO A 145 18.02 -7.92 11.24
CA PRO A 145 17.23 -6.80 11.75
C PRO A 145 15.72 -6.84 11.36
N ALA A 146 15.31 -7.77 10.51
CA ALA A 146 13.92 -7.84 10.02
C ALA A 146 12.93 -8.21 11.13
N LYS A 147 13.32 -9.02 12.10
CA LYS A 147 12.50 -9.46 13.24
C LYS A 147 11.90 -8.28 14.00
N THR A 148 12.70 -7.27 14.34
CA THR A 148 12.22 -6.07 15.03
C THR A 148 11.17 -5.31 14.20
N ALA A 149 11.40 -5.12 12.91
CA ALA A 149 10.44 -4.44 12.04
C ALA A 149 9.12 -5.23 11.91
N PHE A 150 9.19 -6.55 11.83
CA PHE A 150 8.01 -7.40 11.74
C PHE A 150 7.24 -7.44 13.07
N ALA A 151 7.94 -7.40 14.21
CA ALA A 151 7.29 -7.27 15.52
C ALA A 151 6.48 -5.96 15.62
N ILE A 152 7.02 -4.84 15.14
CA ILE A 152 6.28 -3.56 15.10
C ILE A 152 5.01 -3.69 14.25
N LYS A 153 5.08 -4.29 13.07
CA LYS A 153 3.89 -4.51 12.23
C LYS A 153 2.88 -5.42 12.90
N ALA A 154 3.31 -6.48 13.57
CA ALA A 154 2.42 -7.36 14.33
C ALA A 154 1.71 -6.61 15.47
N GLN A 155 2.41 -5.72 16.17
CA GLN A 155 1.81 -4.85 17.20
C GLN A 155 0.74 -3.92 16.59
N ILE A 156 1.01 -3.31 15.42
CA ILE A 156 0.03 -2.47 14.71
C ILE A 156 -1.19 -3.29 14.30
N ARG A 157 -1.03 -4.54 13.82
CA ARG A 157 -2.17 -5.44 13.54
C ARG A 157 -3.04 -5.63 14.79
N ARG A 158 -2.42 -5.99 15.91
CA ARG A 158 -3.15 -6.19 17.20
C ARG A 158 -3.87 -4.92 17.64
N ALA A 159 -3.26 -3.75 17.47
CA ALA A 159 -3.91 -2.48 17.80
C ALA A 159 -5.14 -2.21 16.91
N ILE A 160 -5.05 -2.46 15.61
CA ILE A 160 -6.18 -2.30 14.66
C ILE A 160 -7.33 -3.24 15.04
N GLU A 161 -7.01 -4.51 15.34
CA GLU A 161 -7.97 -5.53 15.72
C GLU A 161 -8.65 -5.21 17.06
N ALA A 162 -7.88 -4.76 18.05
CA ALA A 162 -8.40 -4.37 19.36
C ALA A 162 -9.36 -3.19 19.29
N GLU A 163 -9.13 -2.26 18.37
CA GLU A 163 -10.02 -1.10 18.15
C GLU A 163 -11.21 -1.43 17.23
N GLY A 164 -11.33 -2.66 16.74
CA GLY A 164 -12.43 -3.10 15.87
C GLY A 164 -12.49 -2.35 14.53
N ILE A 165 -11.39 -1.77 14.07
CA ILE A 165 -11.35 -1.01 12.81
C ILE A 165 -11.46 -1.99 11.63
N PRO A 166 -12.42 -1.80 10.69
CA PRO A 166 -12.48 -2.60 9.46
C PRO A 166 -11.18 -2.45 8.66
N HIS A 167 -10.48 -3.54 8.40
CA HIS A 167 -9.14 -3.49 7.79
C HIS A 167 -8.90 -4.60 6.79
N THR A 168 -7.82 -4.47 6.04
CA THR A 168 -7.24 -5.52 5.19
C THR A 168 -5.73 -5.40 5.20
N TYR A 169 -5.06 -6.49 5.49
CA TYR A 169 -3.60 -6.60 5.38
C TYR A 169 -3.23 -7.06 3.98
N VAL A 170 -2.30 -6.33 3.35
CA VAL A 170 -1.82 -6.65 2.00
C VAL A 170 -0.42 -7.26 2.11
N SER A 171 -0.33 -8.56 1.89
CA SER A 171 0.95 -9.27 1.82
C SER A 171 1.45 -9.29 0.38
N SER A 172 2.65 -8.77 0.15
CA SER A 172 3.30 -8.68 -1.16
C SER A 172 4.63 -9.41 -1.18
N ASN A 173 5.04 -9.99 -0.06
CA ASN A 173 6.36 -10.60 0.13
C ASN A 173 7.51 -9.63 -0.22
N CYS A 174 8.59 -10.13 -0.81
CA CYS A 174 9.71 -9.31 -1.25
C CYS A 174 9.49 -8.79 -2.68
N PHE A 175 9.53 -7.47 -2.85
CA PHE A 175 9.39 -6.85 -4.16
C PHE A 175 10.61 -7.12 -5.03
N ALA A 176 10.45 -7.86 -6.12
CA ALA A 176 11.51 -8.13 -7.08
C ALA A 176 12.12 -6.82 -7.62
N GLY A 177 11.29 -5.85 -7.99
CA GLY A 177 11.74 -4.55 -8.49
C GLY A 177 12.52 -3.70 -7.48
N TYR A 178 12.41 -4.01 -6.18
CA TYR A 178 13.20 -3.34 -5.13
C TYR A 178 14.52 -4.05 -4.86
N PHE A 179 14.52 -5.38 -4.85
CA PHE A 179 15.69 -6.17 -4.44
C PHE A 179 16.59 -6.59 -5.61
N LEU A 180 16.03 -6.92 -6.78
CA LEU A 180 16.82 -7.39 -7.93
C LEU A 180 17.82 -6.37 -8.48
N PRO A 181 17.54 -5.05 -8.53
CA PRO A 181 18.49 -4.08 -9.05
C PRO A 181 19.85 -4.07 -8.34
N THR A 182 19.88 -4.50 -7.08
CA THR A 182 21.12 -4.57 -6.29
C THR A 182 21.50 -6.00 -5.91
N LEU A 183 20.77 -7.01 -6.40
CA LEU A 183 20.85 -8.40 -5.93
C LEU A 183 20.71 -8.51 -4.40
N ALA A 184 19.84 -7.67 -3.82
CA ALA A 184 19.62 -7.53 -2.38
C ALA A 184 20.88 -7.21 -1.55
N GLN A 185 21.93 -6.68 -2.18
CA GLN A 185 23.14 -6.28 -1.44
C GLN A 185 22.91 -4.94 -0.71
N PRO A 186 23.26 -4.84 0.60
CA PRO A 186 22.91 -3.68 1.42
C PRO A 186 23.51 -2.34 0.99
N SER A 187 24.65 -2.37 0.33
CA SER A 187 25.47 -1.18 0.02
C SER A 187 25.46 -0.78 -1.44
N GLY A 188 24.67 -1.44 -2.30
CA GLY A 188 24.70 -1.21 -3.74
C GLY A 188 23.56 -0.33 -4.26
N SER A 189 23.88 0.57 -5.20
CA SER A 189 22.90 1.24 -6.05
C SER A 189 22.68 0.51 -7.39
N ALA A 190 23.56 -0.45 -7.70
CA ALA A 190 23.56 -1.29 -8.90
C ALA A 190 23.99 -2.72 -8.56
N PRO A 191 23.75 -3.71 -9.43
CA PRO A 191 24.22 -5.07 -9.21
C PRO A 191 25.77 -5.10 -9.11
N PRO A 192 26.30 -5.73 -8.06
CA PRO A 192 27.75 -5.89 -7.96
C PRO A 192 28.26 -6.79 -9.09
N ARG A 193 29.45 -6.50 -9.61
CA ARG A 193 30.05 -7.26 -10.71
C ARG A 193 31.17 -8.21 -10.28
N ASP A 194 31.76 -7.94 -9.12
CA ASP A 194 32.94 -8.67 -8.67
C ASP A 194 32.65 -9.66 -7.56
N LYS A 195 31.78 -9.28 -6.62
CA LYS A 195 31.46 -10.10 -5.44
C LYS A 195 30.04 -9.87 -4.95
N VAL A 196 29.35 -10.97 -4.61
CA VAL A 196 28.08 -10.95 -3.91
C VAL A 196 28.23 -11.64 -2.55
N VAL A 197 27.51 -11.15 -1.55
CA VAL A 197 27.41 -11.81 -0.24
C VAL A 197 26.15 -12.67 -0.25
N ILE A 198 26.33 -13.98 -0.07
CA ILE A 198 25.25 -14.96 0.04
C ILE A 198 25.08 -15.27 1.50
N LEU A 199 23.87 -15.09 2.04
CA LEU A 199 23.54 -15.43 3.41
C LEU A 199 23.16 -16.91 3.50
N GLY A 200 23.80 -17.64 4.41
CA GLY A 200 23.62 -19.09 4.52
C GLY A 200 24.47 -19.87 3.52
N ASP A 201 24.01 -21.05 3.17
CA ASP A 201 24.68 -22.00 2.25
C ASP A 201 24.36 -21.79 0.75
N GLY A 202 23.52 -20.81 0.44
CA GLY A 202 23.08 -20.53 -0.92
C GLY A 202 22.06 -21.51 -1.51
N ASN A 203 21.64 -22.54 -0.78
CA ASN A 203 20.73 -23.59 -1.26
C ASN A 203 19.26 -23.29 -0.96
N ALA A 204 18.95 -22.20 -0.27
CA ALA A 204 17.59 -21.81 0.04
C ALA A 204 16.78 -21.60 -1.25
N LYS A 205 15.64 -22.30 -1.37
CA LYS A 205 14.71 -22.13 -2.50
C LYS A 205 13.71 -21.02 -2.17
N GLY A 206 13.51 -20.12 -3.11
CA GLY A 206 12.53 -19.05 -3.02
C GLY A 206 11.66 -18.95 -4.27
N ILE A 207 10.45 -18.46 -4.12
CA ILE A 207 9.56 -18.13 -5.24
C ILE A 207 9.60 -16.61 -5.40
N THR A 208 9.99 -16.13 -6.58
CA THR A 208 9.97 -14.70 -6.92
C THR A 208 8.76 -14.43 -7.80
N HIS A 209 7.85 -13.58 -7.31
CA HIS A 209 6.76 -13.06 -8.11
C HIS A 209 7.06 -11.65 -8.58
N ILE A 210 7.04 -11.43 -9.89
CA ILE A 210 7.02 -10.09 -10.47
C ILE A 210 5.56 -9.63 -10.43
N CYS A 211 5.18 -8.90 -9.39
CA CYS A 211 3.83 -8.41 -9.25
C CYS A 211 3.67 -7.03 -9.88
N CYS A 212 2.80 -6.90 -10.87
CA CYS A 212 2.10 -5.65 -11.21
C CYS A 212 1.00 -5.43 -10.15
N PHE A 213 1.40 -5.33 -8.88
CA PHE A 213 0.53 -5.53 -7.73
C PHE A 213 -0.43 -4.36 -7.45
N CYS A 214 -0.10 -3.16 -7.89
CA CYS A 214 -0.88 -1.96 -7.55
C CYS A 214 -2.28 -1.92 -8.19
N PHE A 215 -2.54 -2.76 -9.18
CA PHE A 215 -3.81 -2.75 -9.92
C PHE A 215 -4.93 -3.56 -9.26
N GLN A 216 -4.60 -4.54 -8.43
CA GLN A 216 -5.59 -5.45 -7.84
C GLN A 216 -6.11 -5.01 -6.46
N ILE A 217 -5.40 -4.13 -5.76
CA ILE A 217 -5.78 -3.71 -4.40
C ILE A 217 -7.03 -2.83 -4.40
N ILE A 218 -7.29 -2.11 -5.49
CA ILE A 218 -8.34 -1.09 -5.56
C ILE A 218 -9.62 -1.62 -6.23
N HIS A 219 -9.59 -2.83 -6.77
CA HIS A 219 -10.71 -3.38 -7.56
C HIS A 219 -11.88 -4.00 -6.78
N PRO A 220 -11.84 -4.30 -5.49
CA PRO A 220 -12.99 -4.85 -4.75
C PRO A 220 -13.74 -3.84 -3.87
N PHE A 221 -13.78 -2.56 -4.24
CA PHE A 221 -14.62 -1.56 -3.55
C PHE A 221 -15.92 -1.29 -4.27
#